data_5749755d4b64012dc8e1012736717664
#
_entry.id   5749755d4b64012dc8e1012736717664
#
_cell.length_a   1.000
_cell.length_b   1.000
_cell.length_c   1.000
_cell.angle_alpha   90.00
_cell.angle_beta   90.00
_cell.angle_gamma   90.00
#
_symmetry.space_group_name_H-M   'P 1'
#
loop_
_entity.id
_entity.type
_entity.pdbx_description
1 polymer ?
#
loop_
_entity_poly.entity_id
_entity_poly.type
_entity_poly.pdbx_seq_one_letter_code
_entity_poly.pdbx_strand_id
1 'polypeptide(L)'
;MDSAPPPPRIFSRRRRLNARARMAHLRRDGTAVATVARELAADALDRLGFLNRAFSRVLVIGDVTGSFAAGLAGSDTITRADPCESLGEALDEERPLPGGPYDLIVSLGLLDTVNDLPGALALMRRALAPDGLMLASFLGAGSLPIMRAAMLAGDGDRPAPRVHPQVDVRAAGQLMTRVGFASPVVDGWGFDVGFESLDQLVGDLRAQAIGNVLADPGPPLGKAALARARNAFADKASEDGLVRERFEVVTLSGWNPAPRG
;
A
#
# COMPACT_ATOMS: atom_id res chain seq x y z
N MET A 1 -31.69 11.06 12.98
CA MET A 1 -30.50 11.20 12.15
C MET A 1 -30.17 9.79 11.65
N ASP A 2 -30.55 9.46 10.42
CA ASP A 2 -30.18 8.20 9.82
C ASP A 2 -28.67 8.16 9.66
N SER A 3 -28.00 7.25 10.37
CA SER A 3 -26.58 7.02 10.18
C SER A 3 -26.37 6.42 8.80
N ALA A 4 -25.50 7.02 8.00
CA ALA A 4 -25.12 6.44 6.70
C ALA A 4 -24.74 4.96 6.88
N PRO A 5 -25.12 4.08 5.94
CA PRO A 5 -24.74 2.66 6.03
C PRO A 5 -23.22 2.53 6.13
N PRO A 6 -22.72 1.56 6.91
CA PRO A 6 -21.29 1.34 7.01
C PRO A 6 -20.70 1.05 5.64
N PRO A 7 -19.44 1.46 5.36
CA PRO A 7 -18.80 1.22 4.08
C PRO A 7 -18.77 -0.28 3.75
N PRO A 8 -18.85 -0.65 2.47
CA PRO A 8 -18.86 -2.04 2.06
C PRO A 8 -17.56 -2.73 2.46
N ARG A 9 -17.66 -3.93 3.03
CA ARG A 9 -16.51 -4.70 3.47
C ARG A 9 -15.85 -5.41 2.28
N ILE A 10 -14.93 -4.75 1.60
CA ILE A 10 -14.17 -5.28 0.47
C ILE A 10 -13.01 -6.14 0.95
N PHE A 11 -12.30 -5.69 1.99
CA PHE A 11 -11.12 -6.35 2.52
C PHE A 11 -11.37 -7.03 3.87
N SER A 12 -10.77 -8.19 4.07
CA SER A 12 -10.80 -8.90 5.34
C SER A 12 -9.67 -8.44 6.26
N ARG A 13 -10.00 -7.78 7.36
CA ARG A 13 -9.02 -7.38 8.38
C ARG A 13 -8.17 -8.56 8.84
N ARG A 14 -8.77 -9.73 9.09
CA ARG A 14 -8.06 -10.95 9.50
C ARG A 14 -7.04 -11.40 8.44
N ARG A 15 -7.43 -11.41 7.15
CA ARG A 15 -6.51 -11.82 6.07
C ARG A 15 -5.37 -10.82 5.92
N ARG A 16 -5.64 -9.54 6.04
CA ARG A 16 -4.66 -8.46 6.02
C ARG A 16 -3.64 -8.62 7.16
N LEU A 17 -4.09 -8.81 8.40
CA LEU A 17 -3.21 -9.04 9.55
C LEU A 17 -2.38 -10.32 9.37
N ASN A 18 -2.98 -11.42 8.92
CA ASN A 18 -2.27 -12.68 8.65
C ASN A 18 -1.20 -12.54 7.56
N ALA A 19 -1.46 -11.76 6.51
CA ALA A 19 -0.48 -11.48 5.46
C ALA A 19 0.73 -10.70 6.03
N ARG A 20 0.48 -9.69 6.85
CA ARG A 20 1.52 -8.88 7.50
C ARG A 20 2.31 -9.68 8.53
N ALA A 21 1.66 -10.50 9.33
CA ALA A 21 2.33 -11.39 10.29
C ALA A 21 3.25 -12.40 9.58
N ARG A 22 2.83 -12.97 8.44
CA ARG A 22 3.68 -13.83 7.60
C ARG A 22 4.89 -13.07 7.07
N MET A 23 4.69 -11.87 6.53
CA MET A 23 5.79 -11.01 6.08
C MET A 23 6.77 -10.74 7.21
N ALA A 24 6.29 -10.38 8.40
CA ALA A 24 7.13 -10.13 9.57
C ALA A 24 7.97 -11.36 9.96
N HIS A 25 7.39 -12.57 9.87
CA HIS A 25 8.11 -13.82 10.11
C HIS A 25 9.24 -14.04 9.09
N LEU A 26 8.93 -13.96 7.79
CA LEU A 26 9.92 -14.11 6.71
C LEU A 26 11.05 -13.08 6.80
N ARG A 27 10.75 -11.87 7.25
CA ARG A 27 11.78 -10.83 7.45
C ARG A 27 12.75 -11.17 8.57
N ARG A 28 12.28 -11.77 9.67
CA ARG A 28 13.17 -12.22 10.76
C ARG A 28 14.17 -13.27 10.30
N ASP A 29 13.75 -14.12 9.37
CA ASP A 29 14.59 -15.19 8.82
C ASP A 29 15.55 -14.70 7.71
N GLY A 30 15.54 -13.38 7.38
CA GLY A 30 16.41 -12.79 6.37
C GLY A 30 16.07 -13.14 4.92
N THR A 31 14.97 -13.85 4.68
CA THR A 31 14.57 -14.36 3.35
C THR A 31 13.55 -13.48 2.64
N ALA A 32 13.07 -12.41 3.29
CA ALA A 32 11.99 -11.60 2.74
C ALA A 32 12.45 -10.67 1.62
N VAL A 33 11.79 -10.78 0.47
CA VAL A 33 11.81 -9.78 -0.58
C VAL A 33 11.18 -8.49 -0.06
N ALA A 34 11.72 -7.34 -0.45
CA ALA A 34 11.25 -6.03 0.01
C ALA A 34 11.30 -4.97 -1.11
N THR A 35 11.25 -5.39 -2.38
CA THR A 35 11.40 -4.49 -3.53
C THR A 35 10.39 -3.35 -3.49
N VAL A 36 9.09 -3.67 -3.41
CA VAL A 36 8.04 -2.64 -3.37
C VAL A 36 8.21 -1.72 -2.16
N ALA A 37 8.45 -2.27 -0.96
CA ALA A 37 8.60 -1.46 0.24
C ALA A 37 9.81 -0.50 0.19
N ARG A 38 10.92 -0.92 -0.46
CA ARG A 38 12.10 -0.06 -0.66
C ARG A 38 11.82 1.06 -1.66
N GLU A 39 11.16 0.75 -2.77
CA GLU A 39 10.79 1.75 -3.78
C GLU A 39 9.86 2.81 -3.18
N LEU A 40 8.83 2.40 -2.42
CA LEU A 40 7.94 3.35 -1.73
C LEU A 40 8.68 4.22 -0.72
N ALA A 41 9.62 3.66 0.05
CA ALA A 41 10.39 4.40 1.03
C ALA A 41 11.37 5.39 0.37
N ALA A 42 12.03 4.98 -0.73
CA ALA A 42 12.95 5.82 -1.49
C ALA A 42 12.21 7.01 -2.12
N ASP A 43 11.10 6.78 -2.84
CA ASP A 43 10.29 7.85 -3.42
C ASP A 43 9.79 8.84 -2.35
N ALA A 44 9.34 8.32 -1.20
CA ALA A 44 8.88 9.18 -0.10
C ALA A 44 10.00 10.06 0.46
N LEU A 45 11.20 9.52 0.64
CA LEU A 45 12.37 10.30 1.10
C LEU A 45 12.79 11.35 0.06
N ASP A 46 12.82 11.00 -1.21
CA ASP A 46 13.16 11.92 -2.29
C ASP A 46 12.18 13.10 -2.33
N ARG A 47 10.87 12.84 -2.24
CA ARG A 47 9.84 13.88 -2.20
C ARG A 47 9.99 14.81 -1.01
N LEU A 48 10.28 14.27 0.17
CA LEU A 48 10.51 15.09 1.37
C LEU A 48 11.81 15.92 1.27
N GLY A 49 12.83 15.38 0.61
CA GLY A 49 14.08 16.09 0.34
C GLY A 49 13.91 17.38 -0.45
N PHE A 50 12.92 17.44 -1.36
CA PHE A 50 12.60 18.67 -2.11
C PHE A 50 11.91 19.75 -1.29
N LEU A 51 11.30 19.39 -0.14
CA LEU A 51 10.54 20.38 0.66
C LEU A 51 11.42 21.30 1.50
N ASN A 52 12.70 20.98 1.67
CA ASN A 52 13.66 21.73 2.50
C ASN A 52 13.07 22.10 3.88
N ARG A 53 12.37 21.17 4.51
CA ARG A 53 11.68 21.33 5.80
C ARG A 53 12.02 20.17 6.73
N ALA A 54 12.38 20.52 7.97
CA ALA A 54 12.51 19.53 9.04
C ALA A 54 11.14 19.23 9.68
N PHE A 55 10.96 17.98 10.13
CA PHE A 55 9.77 17.51 10.81
C PHE A 55 10.19 16.92 12.16
N SER A 56 9.77 17.55 13.25
CA SER A 56 10.19 17.14 14.61
C SER A 56 9.48 15.89 15.07
N ARG A 57 8.16 15.82 14.88
CA ARG A 57 7.32 14.72 15.37
C ARG A 57 6.67 13.96 14.23
N VAL A 58 7.17 12.76 13.97
CA VAL A 58 6.82 11.97 12.79
C VAL A 58 6.13 10.66 13.17
N LEU A 59 5.02 10.35 12.50
CA LEU A 59 4.39 9.02 12.50
C LEU A 59 4.65 8.34 11.16
N VAL A 60 5.27 7.16 11.18
CA VAL A 60 5.52 6.35 10.00
C VAL A 60 4.74 5.04 10.11
N ILE A 61 3.82 4.81 9.19
CA ILE A 61 2.95 3.64 9.17
C ILE A 61 3.37 2.76 7.99
N GLY A 62 3.72 1.49 8.27
CA GLY A 62 4.04 0.52 7.23
C GLY A 62 5.48 0.53 6.73
N ASP A 63 6.41 1.23 7.37
CA ASP A 63 7.85 1.17 7.05
C ASP A 63 8.45 -0.16 7.51
N VAL A 64 8.12 -1.21 6.78
CA VAL A 64 8.48 -2.59 7.13
C VAL A 64 9.96 -2.88 7.00
N THR A 65 10.70 -2.09 6.24
CA THR A 65 12.16 -2.18 6.09
C THR A 65 12.92 -1.37 7.13
N GLY A 66 12.28 -0.36 7.70
CA GLY A 66 12.93 0.66 8.50
C GLY A 66 13.77 1.66 7.68
N SER A 67 13.79 1.51 6.35
CA SER A 67 14.64 2.34 5.48
C SER A 67 14.15 3.79 5.40
N PHE A 68 12.83 4.02 5.46
CA PHE A 68 12.30 5.36 5.49
C PHE A 68 12.69 6.07 6.80
N ALA A 69 12.42 5.45 7.95
CA ALA A 69 12.76 6.04 9.25
C ALA A 69 14.28 6.27 9.41
N ALA A 70 15.10 5.37 8.90
CA ALA A 70 16.56 5.50 8.93
C ALA A 70 17.09 6.61 8.00
N GLY A 71 16.40 6.86 6.87
CA GLY A 71 16.78 7.89 5.90
C GLY A 71 16.26 9.29 6.23
N LEU A 72 15.28 9.40 7.13
CA LEU A 72 14.71 10.69 7.51
C LEU A 72 15.60 11.39 8.53
N ALA A 73 16.30 12.44 8.09
CA ALA A 73 17.19 13.24 8.94
C ALA A 73 16.43 14.37 9.65
N GLY A 74 16.95 14.80 10.82
CA GLY A 74 16.48 16.03 11.51
C GLY A 74 15.15 15.91 12.23
N SER A 75 14.69 14.71 12.55
CA SER A 75 13.48 14.47 13.34
C SER A 75 13.84 14.19 14.80
N ASP A 76 13.10 14.83 15.74
CA ASP A 76 13.30 14.63 17.18
C ASP A 76 12.70 13.29 17.64
N THR A 77 11.54 12.95 17.07
CA THR A 77 10.80 11.74 17.42
C THR A 77 10.18 11.09 16.18
N ILE A 78 10.51 9.83 15.93
CA ILE A 78 9.89 9.01 14.90
C ILE A 78 9.17 7.84 15.55
N THR A 79 7.82 7.85 15.49
CA THR A 79 6.99 6.73 15.91
C THR A 79 6.75 5.84 14.69
N ARG A 80 7.14 4.57 14.77
CA ARG A 80 6.86 3.56 13.74
C ARG A 80 5.67 2.73 14.17
N ALA A 81 4.65 2.67 13.31
CA ALA A 81 3.42 1.94 13.57
C ALA A 81 3.05 1.01 12.41
N ASP A 82 2.27 -0.03 12.70
CA ASP A 82 1.83 -1.01 11.71
C ASP A 82 0.55 -1.71 12.21
N PRO A 83 -0.36 -2.16 11.31
CA PRO A 83 -1.46 -3.03 11.72
C PRO A 83 -1.02 -4.31 12.43
N CYS A 84 0.20 -4.77 12.18
CA CYS A 84 0.82 -5.92 12.82
C CYS A 84 1.86 -5.46 13.86
N GLU A 85 1.58 -5.66 15.15
CA GLU A 85 2.42 -5.21 16.28
C GLU A 85 3.88 -5.70 16.22
N SER A 86 4.15 -6.80 15.53
CA SER A 86 5.54 -7.26 15.33
C SER A 86 6.35 -6.42 14.33
N LEU A 87 5.75 -5.43 13.68
CA LEU A 87 6.39 -4.52 12.73
C LEU A 87 6.48 -3.07 13.23
N GLY A 88 5.79 -2.74 14.31
CA GLY A 88 5.74 -1.40 14.90
C GLY A 88 4.69 -1.32 16.00
N GLU A 89 4.42 -0.12 16.51
CA GLU A 89 3.29 0.09 17.42
C GLU A 89 1.98 -0.31 16.74
N ALA A 90 1.11 -1.03 17.44
CA ALA A 90 -0.15 -1.50 16.86
C ALA A 90 -1.06 -0.33 16.48
N LEU A 91 -1.48 -0.28 15.21
CA LEU A 91 -2.30 0.79 14.68
C LEU A 91 -3.38 0.23 13.75
N ASP A 92 -4.56 0.85 13.75
CA ASP A 92 -5.65 0.59 12.81
C ASP A 92 -5.97 1.90 12.09
N GLU A 93 -5.73 1.97 10.79
CA GLU A 93 -5.90 3.19 9.98
C GLU A 93 -7.35 3.65 9.90
N GLU A 94 -8.29 2.75 10.19
CA GLU A 94 -9.74 3.04 10.24
C GLU A 94 -10.21 3.47 11.64
N ARG A 95 -9.26 3.80 12.55
CA ARG A 95 -9.52 4.31 13.89
C ARG A 95 -8.71 5.58 14.18
N PRO A 96 -9.11 6.40 15.16
CA PRO A 96 -8.34 7.57 15.56
C PRO A 96 -6.87 7.21 15.84
N LEU A 97 -5.95 7.93 15.21
CA LEU A 97 -4.52 7.69 15.37
C LEU A 97 -4.06 8.19 16.75
N PRO A 98 -3.30 7.37 17.50
CA PRO A 98 -2.81 7.77 18.83
C PRO A 98 -1.66 8.78 18.74
N GLY A 99 -1.40 9.48 19.81
CA GLY A 99 -0.14 10.19 20.06
C GLY A 99 0.07 11.53 19.35
N GLY A 100 -0.83 11.99 18.49
CA GLY A 100 -0.71 13.30 17.81
C GLY A 100 -0.68 14.52 18.74
N PRO A 101 -0.57 15.74 18.22
CA PRO A 101 -0.44 16.05 16.81
C PRO A 101 0.96 15.75 16.24
N TYR A 102 1.01 15.41 14.95
CA TYR A 102 2.25 15.12 14.21
C TYR A 102 2.55 16.20 13.18
N ASP A 103 3.83 16.50 12.95
CA ASP A 103 4.27 17.41 11.88
C ASP A 103 4.27 16.71 10.52
N LEU A 104 4.51 15.39 10.55
CA LEU A 104 4.50 14.52 9.38
C LEU A 104 3.86 13.19 9.70
N ILE A 105 2.95 12.75 8.84
CA ILE A 105 2.45 11.37 8.83
C ILE A 105 2.78 10.75 7.47
N VAL A 106 3.49 9.62 7.48
CA VAL A 106 3.83 8.85 6.28
C VAL A 106 3.18 7.47 6.35
N SER A 107 2.51 7.05 5.28
CA SER A 107 1.91 5.72 5.16
C SER A 107 2.42 5.01 3.91
N LEU A 108 3.03 3.84 4.06
CA LEU A 108 3.68 3.09 2.99
C LEU A 108 3.03 1.72 2.79
N GLY A 109 2.41 1.52 1.62
CA GLY A 109 1.88 0.23 1.16
C GLY A 109 0.71 -0.33 1.97
N LEU A 110 -0.18 0.52 2.50
CA LEU A 110 -1.26 0.09 3.39
C LEU A 110 -2.66 0.55 2.96
N LEU A 111 -2.77 1.75 2.39
CA LEU A 111 -4.07 2.38 2.16
C LEU A 111 -4.86 1.77 0.99
N ASP A 112 -4.24 0.97 0.15
CA ASP A 112 -4.87 0.20 -0.92
C ASP A 112 -5.74 -0.96 -0.41
N THR A 113 -5.66 -1.30 0.87
CA THR A 113 -6.36 -2.42 1.51
C THR A 113 -7.21 -2.03 2.72
N VAL A 114 -7.51 -0.75 2.89
CA VAL A 114 -8.50 -0.25 3.88
C VAL A 114 -9.90 -0.24 3.28
N ASN A 115 -10.94 -0.48 4.10
CA ASN A 115 -12.32 -0.47 3.60
C ASN A 115 -12.90 0.95 3.48
N ASP A 116 -12.43 1.86 4.33
CA ASP A 116 -12.83 3.27 4.35
C ASP A 116 -11.60 4.18 4.12
N LEU A 117 -11.13 4.26 2.88
CA LEU A 117 -10.02 5.14 2.52
C LEU A 117 -10.32 6.62 2.82
N PRO A 118 -11.53 7.16 2.54
CA PRO A 118 -11.87 8.53 2.95
C PRO A 118 -11.75 8.76 4.45
N GLY A 119 -12.28 7.82 5.25
CA GLY A 119 -12.20 7.87 6.70
C GLY A 119 -10.77 7.79 7.23
N ALA A 120 -9.95 6.89 6.69
CA ALA A 120 -8.55 6.75 7.06
C ALA A 120 -7.77 8.05 6.80
N LEU A 121 -7.94 8.66 5.61
CA LEU A 121 -7.32 9.94 5.28
C LEU A 121 -7.81 11.08 6.19
N ALA A 122 -9.11 11.11 6.55
CA ALA A 122 -9.64 12.10 7.48
C ALA A 122 -9.07 11.93 8.89
N LEU A 123 -8.85 10.70 9.34
CA LEU A 123 -8.21 10.40 10.62
C LEU A 123 -6.75 10.83 10.63
N MET A 124 -6.00 10.57 9.54
CA MET A 124 -4.62 11.07 9.38
C MET A 124 -4.57 12.59 9.44
N ARG A 125 -5.46 13.28 8.69
CA ARG A 125 -5.52 14.75 8.72
C ARG A 125 -5.80 15.30 10.13
N ARG A 126 -6.69 14.66 10.89
CA ARG A 126 -7.00 15.07 12.27
C ARG A 126 -5.83 14.88 13.23
N ALA A 127 -4.97 13.92 12.99
CA ALA A 127 -3.81 13.63 13.81
C ALA A 127 -2.60 14.52 13.46
N LEU A 128 -2.66 15.29 12.37
CA LEU A 128 -1.65 16.27 12.01
C LEU A 128 -1.77 17.55 12.82
N ALA A 129 -0.65 18.14 13.16
CA ALA A 129 -0.56 19.53 13.63
C ALA A 129 -1.09 20.50 12.54
N PRO A 130 -1.49 21.73 12.91
CA PRO A 130 -1.66 22.77 11.93
C PRO A 130 -0.41 22.88 11.05
N ASP A 131 -0.58 22.97 9.74
CA ASP A 131 0.51 23.00 8.76
C ASP A 131 1.39 21.72 8.75
N GLY A 132 0.90 20.63 9.30
CA GLY A 132 1.51 19.30 9.20
C GLY A 132 1.25 18.66 7.84
N LEU A 133 2.15 17.80 7.38
CA LEU A 133 2.10 17.13 6.10
C LEU A 133 1.67 15.66 6.25
N MET A 134 0.78 15.21 5.38
CA MET A 134 0.53 13.80 5.12
C MET A 134 1.16 13.40 3.79
N LEU A 135 1.87 12.26 3.77
CA LEU A 135 2.37 11.60 2.57
C LEU A 135 1.99 10.12 2.64
N ALA A 136 1.34 9.61 1.60
CA ALA A 136 0.95 8.21 1.53
C ALA A 136 1.22 7.64 0.15
N SER A 137 1.89 6.48 0.08
CA SER A 137 2.19 5.77 -1.16
C SER A 137 1.72 4.33 -1.07
N PHE A 138 1.04 3.85 -2.11
CA PHE A 138 0.51 2.48 -2.20
C PHE A 138 0.32 2.04 -3.65
N LEU A 139 0.09 0.75 -3.89
CA LEU A 139 -0.14 0.23 -5.23
C LEU A 139 -1.47 0.72 -5.80
N GLY A 140 -1.40 1.32 -6.99
CA GLY A 140 -2.52 1.92 -7.71
C GLY A 140 -3.02 1.11 -8.89
N ALA A 141 -4.04 1.65 -9.54
CA ALA A 141 -4.65 1.09 -10.75
C ALA A 141 -3.59 0.91 -11.85
N GLY A 142 -3.62 -0.24 -12.50
CA GLY A 142 -2.62 -0.62 -13.50
C GLY A 142 -1.54 -1.58 -12.98
N SER A 143 -1.42 -1.79 -11.67
CA SER A 143 -0.48 -2.78 -11.13
C SER A 143 -0.87 -4.21 -11.49
N LEU A 144 0.15 -5.05 -11.69
CA LEU A 144 0.05 -6.49 -11.92
C LEU A 144 -0.79 -6.90 -13.16
N PRO A 145 -0.63 -6.24 -14.33
CA PRO A 145 -1.45 -6.53 -15.50
C PRO A 145 -1.23 -7.94 -16.04
N ILE A 146 0.00 -8.45 -16.04
CA ILE A 146 0.33 -9.79 -16.56
C ILE A 146 -0.20 -10.86 -15.60
N MET A 147 0.00 -10.70 -14.29
CA MET A 147 -0.59 -11.61 -13.31
C MET A 147 -2.12 -11.62 -13.41
N ARG A 148 -2.76 -10.47 -13.58
CA ARG A 148 -4.22 -10.37 -13.76
C ARG A 148 -4.68 -11.16 -14.98
N ALA A 149 -4.01 -11.00 -16.13
CA ALA A 149 -4.32 -11.72 -17.35
C ALA A 149 -4.09 -13.24 -17.19
N ALA A 150 -2.99 -13.64 -16.54
CA ALA A 150 -2.68 -15.04 -16.26
C ALA A 150 -3.73 -15.69 -15.35
N MET A 151 -4.17 -15.00 -14.30
CA MET A 151 -5.21 -15.49 -13.40
C MET A 151 -6.54 -15.62 -14.11
N LEU A 152 -6.91 -14.70 -15.00
CA LEU A 152 -8.12 -14.77 -15.80
C LEU A 152 -8.09 -15.97 -16.77
N ALA A 153 -6.95 -16.22 -17.41
CA ALA A 153 -6.75 -17.40 -18.24
C ALA A 153 -6.86 -18.71 -17.42
N GLY A 154 -6.39 -18.70 -16.18
CA GLY A 154 -6.53 -19.79 -15.23
C GLY A 154 -7.97 -20.08 -14.89
N ASP A 155 -8.75 -19.05 -14.58
CA ASP A 155 -10.18 -19.16 -14.21
C ASP A 155 -11.07 -19.60 -15.38
N GLY A 156 -10.70 -19.24 -16.64
CA GLY A 156 -11.47 -19.57 -17.85
C GLY A 156 -12.86 -18.94 -17.80
N ASP A 157 -13.92 -19.76 -17.96
CA ASP A 157 -15.31 -19.28 -18.02
C ASP A 157 -15.89 -18.84 -16.66
N ARG A 158 -15.15 -18.99 -15.58
CA ARG A 158 -15.61 -18.67 -14.22
C ARG A 158 -14.63 -17.72 -13.51
N PRO A 159 -14.52 -16.45 -13.97
CA PRO A 159 -13.59 -15.49 -13.40
C PRO A 159 -13.91 -15.25 -11.92
N ALA A 160 -12.85 -15.14 -11.12
CA ALA A 160 -12.93 -14.83 -9.70
C ALA A 160 -12.05 -13.63 -9.34
N PRO A 161 -12.34 -12.90 -8.25
CA PRO A 161 -11.55 -11.73 -7.84
C PRO A 161 -10.18 -12.18 -7.29
N ARG A 162 -9.17 -12.22 -8.16
CA ARG A 162 -7.80 -12.66 -7.84
C ARG A 162 -6.89 -11.52 -7.42
N VAL A 163 -7.18 -10.31 -7.88
CA VAL A 163 -6.42 -9.09 -7.60
C VAL A 163 -7.37 -8.07 -7.00
N HIS A 164 -6.88 -7.29 -6.03
CA HIS A 164 -7.66 -6.23 -5.37
C HIS A 164 -8.24 -5.23 -6.37
N PRO A 165 -9.38 -4.59 -6.08
CA PRO A 165 -9.72 -3.30 -6.63
C PRO A 165 -8.58 -2.31 -6.31
N GLN A 166 -8.15 -1.54 -7.29
CA GLN A 166 -7.04 -0.61 -7.16
C GLN A 166 -7.54 0.83 -7.31
N VAL A 167 -6.91 1.75 -6.59
CA VAL A 167 -7.26 3.17 -6.59
C VAL A 167 -6.66 3.84 -7.81
N ASP A 168 -7.49 4.59 -8.55
CA ASP A 168 -7.05 5.43 -9.66
C ASP A 168 -6.57 6.79 -9.16
N VAL A 169 -5.53 7.35 -9.81
CA VAL A 169 -4.91 8.65 -9.46
C VAL A 169 -5.94 9.79 -9.43
N ARG A 170 -6.86 9.84 -10.41
CA ARG A 170 -7.86 10.91 -10.50
C ARG A 170 -8.89 10.80 -9.37
N ALA A 171 -9.33 9.58 -9.06
CA ALA A 171 -10.24 9.32 -7.95
C ALA A 171 -9.60 9.72 -6.61
N ALA A 172 -8.32 9.41 -6.45
CA ALA A 172 -7.54 9.79 -5.26
C ALA A 172 -7.43 11.32 -5.09
N GLY A 173 -7.22 12.08 -6.18
CA GLY A 173 -7.17 13.54 -6.16
C GLY A 173 -8.47 14.19 -5.70
N GLN A 174 -9.62 13.71 -6.20
CA GLN A 174 -10.93 14.15 -5.74
C GLN A 174 -11.17 13.85 -4.27
N LEU A 175 -10.68 12.70 -3.81
CA LEU A 175 -10.80 12.30 -2.42
C LEU A 175 -10.00 13.20 -1.48
N MET A 176 -8.75 13.53 -1.80
CA MET A 176 -7.91 14.43 -1.01
C MET A 176 -8.56 15.80 -0.81
N THR A 177 -9.13 16.36 -1.87
CA THR A 177 -9.87 17.63 -1.81
C THR A 177 -11.10 17.51 -0.91
N ARG A 178 -11.87 16.44 -1.06
CA ARG A 178 -13.09 16.20 -0.26
C ARG A 178 -12.78 16.02 1.23
N VAL A 179 -11.69 15.36 1.56
CA VAL A 179 -11.22 15.18 2.96
C VAL A 179 -10.76 16.52 3.56
N GLY A 180 -10.44 17.51 2.72
CA GLY A 180 -10.09 18.88 3.14
C GLY A 180 -8.61 19.09 3.43
N PHE A 181 -7.73 18.35 2.76
CA PHE A 181 -6.30 18.69 2.73
C PHE A 181 -6.08 19.99 1.93
N ALA A 182 -5.17 20.82 2.40
CA ALA A 182 -4.70 21.99 1.67
C ALA A 182 -3.60 21.58 0.67
N SER A 183 -3.60 22.22 -0.51
CA SER A 183 -2.62 21.99 -1.58
C SER A 183 -2.40 20.49 -1.86
N PRO A 184 -3.47 19.69 -2.09
CA PRO A 184 -3.30 18.26 -2.31
C PRO A 184 -2.56 18.02 -3.62
N VAL A 185 -1.56 17.16 -3.57
CA VAL A 185 -0.86 16.65 -4.76
C VAL A 185 -1.07 15.15 -4.82
N VAL A 186 -1.46 14.66 -5.99
CA VAL A 186 -1.61 13.23 -6.27
C VAL A 186 -0.82 12.94 -7.53
N ASP A 187 0.08 11.98 -7.41
CA ASP A 187 1.00 11.59 -8.45
C ASP A 187 0.94 10.08 -8.69
N GLY A 188 1.18 9.68 -9.94
CA GLY A 188 1.29 8.29 -10.36
C GLY A 188 2.65 8.04 -10.98
N TRP A 189 3.33 7.00 -10.52
CA TRP A 189 4.59 6.53 -11.06
C TRP A 189 4.64 5.00 -10.98
N GLY A 190 5.65 4.38 -11.57
CA GLY A 190 5.72 2.94 -11.49
C GLY A 190 7.06 2.40 -11.93
N PHE A 191 7.26 1.11 -11.63
CA PHE A 191 8.49 0.36 -11.93
C PHE A 191 8.16 -1.06 -12.36
N ASP A 192 9.11 -1.69 -13.05
CA ASP A 192 8.97 -3.05 -13.53
C ASP A 192 9.92 -3.98 -12.76
N VAL A 193 9.44 -5.19 -12.46
CA VAL A 193 10.25 -6.25 -11.84
C VAL A 193 10.19 -7.50 -12.70
N GLY A 194 11.34 -8.10 -12.99
CA GLY A 194 11.47 -9.34 -13.74
C GLY A 194 11.24 -10.57 -12.86
N PHE A 195 10.45 -11.52 -13.35
CA PHE A 195 10.15 -12.79 -12.68
C PHE A 195 10.36 -13.96 -13.66
N GLU A 196 10.98 -15.04 -13.18
CA GLU A 196 11.16 -16.27 -13.95
C GLU A 196 9.87 -17.08 -14.07
N SER A 197 8.94 -16.90 -13.11
CA SER A 197 7.68 -17.66 -13.06
C SER A 197 6.58 -16.95 -12.29
N LEU A 198 5.32 -17.38 -12.55
CA LEU A 198 4.16 -16.96 -11.76
C LEU A 198 4.30 -17.34 -10.28
N ASP A 199 4.92 -18.48 -9.98
CA ASP A 199 5.11 -18.93 -8.60
C ASP A 199 6.09 -18.04 -7.84
N GLN A 200 7.17 -17.57 -8.48
CA GLN A 200 8.10 -16.61 -7.93
C GLN A 200 7.37 -15.28 -7.64
N LEU A 201 6.68 -14.71 -8.62
CA LEU A 201 5.89 -13.48 -8.42
C LEU A 201 4.93 -13.62 -7.24
N VAL A 202 4.14 -14.70 -7.19
CA VAL A 202 3.18 -14.93 -6.10
C VAL A 202 3.89 -15.11 -4.76
N GLY A 203 5.05 -15.76 -4.74
CA GLY A 203 5.91 -15.89 -3.57
C GLY A 203 6.36 -14.53 -3.05
N ASP A 204 6.87 -13.68 -3.93
CA ASP A 204 7.35 -12.33 -3.61
C ASP A 204 6.23 -11.40 -3.12
N LEU A 205 5.07 -11.44 -3.77
CA LEU A 205 3.89 -10.68 -3.31
C LEU A 205 3.46 -11.12 -1.90
N ARG A 206 3.49 -12.42 -1.61
CA ARG A 206 3.17 -12.94 -0.27
C ARG A 206 4.21 -12.54 0.77
N ALA A 207 5.48 -12.52 0.39
CA ALA A 207 6.59 -12.10 1.26
C ALA A 207 6.54 -10.61 1.60
N GLN A 208 5.84 -9.81 0.77
CA GLN A 208 5.65 -8.37 0.97
C GLN A 208 4.25 -7.99 1.48
N ALA A 209 3.41 -8.97 1.85
CA ALA A 209 2.02 -8.79 2.27
C ALA A 209 1.09 -8.15 1.21
N ILE A 210 1.47 -8.23 -0.08
CA ILE A 210 0.71 -7.72 -1.25
C ILE A 210 -0.22 -8.81 -1.83
N GLY A 211 -0.44 -9.89 -1.11
CA GLY A 211 -1.35 -10.97 -1.53
C GLY A 211 -2.83 -10.58 -1.41
N ASN A 212 -3.70 -11.42 -2.00
CA ASN A 212 -5.14 -11.20 -1.95
C ASN A 212 -5.70 -11.27 -0.52
N VAL A 213 -6.20 -10.13 -0.03
CA VAL A 213 -6.84 -9.99 1.29
C VAL A 213 -8.34 -9.66 1.20
N LEU A 214 -8.97 -9.88 0.04
CA LEU A 214 -10.41 -9.69 -0.14
C LEU A 214 -11.23 -10.48 0.90
N ALA A 215 -12.36 -9.94 1.29
CA ALA A 215 -13.31 -10.62 2.18
C ALA A 215 -13.87 -11.87 1.50
N ASP A 216 -14.14 -11.77 0.20
CA ASP A 216 -14.53 -12.89 -0.67
C ASP A 216 -13.55 -13.03 -1.85
N PRO A 217 -12.50 -13.85 -1.72
CA PRO A 217 -11.48 -14.02 -2.77
C PRO A 217 -11.88 -15.02 -3.87
N GLY A 218 -13.10 -15.56 -3.82
CA GLY A 218 -13.52 -16.67 -4.67
C GLY A 218 -12.84 -18.02 -4.31
N PRO A 219 -13.15 -19.08 -5.04
CA PRO A 219 -12.61 -20.40 -4.79
C PRO A 219 -11.12 -20.49 -5.15
N PRO A 220 -10.33 -21.36 -4.50
CA PRO A 220 -8.95 -21.60 -4.88
C PRO A 220 -8.84 -22.17 -6.29
N LEU A 221 -7.75 -21.86 -6.99
CA LEU A 221 -7.45 -22.46 -8.30
C LEU A 221 -7.17 -23.96 -8.15
N GLY A 222 -7.88 -24.78 -8.93
CA GLY A 222 -7.54 -26.20 -9.09
C GLY A 222 -6.26 -26.38 -9.91
N LYS A 223 -5.70 -27.61 -9.90
CA LYS A 223 -4.43 -27.92 -10.59
C LYS A 223 -4.41 -27.52 -12.07
N ALA A 224 -5.46 -27.86 -12.83
CA ALA A 224 -5.55 -27.52 -14.24
C ALA A 224 -5.65 -26.00 -14.49
N ALA A 225 -6.40 -25.29 -13.66
CA ALA A 225 -6.53 -23.83 -13.71
C ALA A 225 -5.18 -23.15 -13.40
N LEU A 226 -4.46 -23.63 -12.40
CA LEU A 226 -3.12 -23.13 -12.06
C LEU A 226 -2.12 -23.39 -13.19
N ALA A 227 -2.17 -24.55 -13.85
CA ALA A 227 -1.33 -24.83 -14.99
C ALA A 227 -1.59 -23.87 -16.16
N ARG A 228 -2.88 -23.58 -16.48
CA ARG A 228 -3.22 -22.55 -17.48
C ARG A 228 -2.68 -21.18 -17.11
N ALA A 229 -2.82 -20.78 -15.85
CA ALA A 229 -2.31 -19.48 -15.40
C ALA A 229 -0.78 -19.39 -15.53
N ARG A 230 -0.04 -20.45 -15.16
CA ARG A 230 1.43 -20.51 -15.31
C ARG A 230 1.86 -20.40 -16.77
N ASN A 231 1.20 -21.12 -17.68
CA ASN A 231 1.49 -21.05 -19.10
C ASN A 231 1.21 -19.65 -19.66
N ALA A 232 0.04 -19.08 -19.37
CA ALA A 232 -0.31 -17.73 -19.82
C ALA A 232 0.63 -16.65 -19.28
N PHE A 233 1.22 -16.85 -18.09
CA PHE A 233 2.26 -15.98 -17.54
C PHE A 233 3.58 -16.19 -18.29
N ALA A 234 4.03 -17.42 -18.47
CA ALA A 234 5.28 -17.75 -19.16
C ALA A 234 5.29 -17.29 -20.63
N ASP A 235 4.14 -17.31 -21.32
CA ASP A 235 3.97 -16.79 -22.68
C ASP A 235 4.28 -15.28 -22.82
N LYS A 236 4.43 -14.56 -21.72
CA LYS A 236 4.79 -13.12 -21.68
C LYS A 236 6.28 -12.89 -21.43
N ALA A 237 7.09 -13.95 -21.37
CA ALA A 237 8.52 -13.82 -21.17
C ALA A 237 9.20 -13.10 -22.35
N SER A 238 10.13 -12.21 -22.04
CA SER A 238 11.01 -11.55 -22.99
C SER A 238 12.14 -12.50 -23.43
N GLU A 239 13.01 -12.06 -24.34
CA GLU A 239 14.12 -12.85 -24.86
C GLU A 239 15.10 -13.36 -23.78
N ASP A 240 15.20 -12.64 -22.66
CA ASP A 240 15.99 -13.00 -21.48
C ASP A 240 15.31 -14.03 -20.55
N GLY A 241 14.12 -14.51 -20.93
CA GLY A 241 13.35 -15.49 -20.17
C GLY A 241 12.56 -14.91 -18.99
N LEU A 242 12.60 -13.59 -18.76
CA LEU A 242 11.89 -12.93 -17.67
C LEU A 242 10.56 -12.33 -18.11
N VAL A 243 9.54 -12.48 -17.28
CA VAL A 243 8.29 -11.74 -17.39
C VAL A 243 8.40 -10.46 -16.55
N ARG A 244 8.31 -9.31 -17.20
CA ARG A 244 8.39 -8.00 -16.51
C ARG A 244 7.01 -7.56 -16.06
N GLU A 245 6.76 -7.71 -14.77
CA GLU A 245 5.50 -7.27 -14.16
C GLU A 245 5.60 -5.82 -13.75
N ARG A 246 4.54 -5.07 -14.05
CA ARG A 246 4.42 -3.64 -13.74
C ARG A 246 3.79 -3.41 -12.37
N PHE A 247 4.41 -2.54 -11.59
CA PHE A 247 3.88 -1.99 -10.34
C PHE A 247 3.63 -0.51 -10.53
N GLU A 248 2.36 -0.10 -10.50
CA GLU A 248 1.96 1.30 -10.49
C GLU A 248 1.76 1.76 -9.05
N VAL A 249 2.27 2.93 -8.73
CA VAL A 249 2.18 3.54 -7.40
C VAL A 249 1.38 4.82 -7.47
N VAL A 250 0.47 4.99 -6.54
CA VAL A 250 -0.20 6.26 -6.27
C VAL A 250 0.41 6.87 -5.02
N THR A 251 0.92 8.09 -5.14
CA THR A 251 1.43 8.88 -4.03
C THR A 251 0.54 10.08 -3.79
N LEU A 252 0.05 10.21 -2.57
CA LEU A 252 -0.79 11.30 -2.08
C LEU A 252 0.02 12.16 -1.13
N SER A 253 -0.06 13.48 -1.29
CA SER A 253 0.43 14.40 -0.26
C SER A 253 -0.54 15.55 -0.06
N GLY A 254 -0.58 16.10 1.13
CA GLY A 254 -1.45 17.22 1.45
C GLY A 254 -1.20 17.76 2.85
N TRP A 255 -1.42 19.05 3.01
CA TRP A 255 -1.19 19.75 4.26
C TRP A 255 -2.48 19.81 5.09
N ASN A 256 -2.36 19.73 6.42
CA ASN A 256 -3.47 20.08 7.29
C ASN A 256 -3.56 21.61 7.35
N PRO A 257 -4.69 22.22 6.92
CA PRO A 257 -4.77 23.68 6.89
C PRO A 257 -4.57 24.29 8.28
N ALA A 258 -3.81 25.39 8.34
CA ALA A 258 -3.73 26.18 9.55
C ALA A 258 -5.12 26.72 9.94
N PRO A 259 -5.43 26.92 11.23
CA PRO A 259 -6.64 27.60 11.63
C PRO A 259 -6.74 28.96 10.96
N ARG A 260 -7.90 29.28 10.39
CA ARG A 260 -8.16 30.65 9.92
C ARG A 260 -8.23 31.54 11.16
N GLY A 261 -7.29 32.48 11.27
CA GLY A 261 -7.30 33.51 12.30
C GLY A 261 -8.56 34.39 12.24
#